data_afe9514ab9bf5634f22e10607b41effc
#
_entry.id   afe9514ab9bf5634f22e10607b41effc
#
_cell.length_a   1.000
_cell.length_b   1.000
_cell.length_c   1.000
_cell.angle_alpha   90.00
_cell.angle_beta   90.00
_cell.angle_gamma   90.00
#
_symmetry.space_group_name_H-M   'P 1'
#
loop_
_entity.id
_entity.type
_entity.pdbx_description
1 polymer ?
#
loop_
_entity_poly.entity_id
_entity_poly.type
_entity_poly.pdbx_seq_one_letter_code
_entity_poly.pdbx_strand_id
1 'polypeptide(L)'
;MEPLVPVLDPDEVKLPPEEEADWSYGASSPVVTIVSYCNYQRSACRALTTSLAELQQRYPQGVRVVLRQYPQPQVYDKSLIAAYAAEAAGVENDFWEMNDLLYSRQAEWTSLAADAFVAWLMEASPSYSIDPVQLQLNMESTEVSERVNDVLDAAAPLSITATPVLFFNNLQVKTRVTTESLAELVEYFLLPEKAFSECPPMVIDPQKTYRASFETEKGGIVFELFPQAAPVAVNSFVFLARQGWYDDTSFFRVIPGFVVQGGDPSGSGLGGPGYVFSNEVDPELRFNAAGQLALTHTSGDMNGSQFFITYTALPELDGQFTIIGRVIEGSNVLNSLRPRNPESDEILLPADRLIKVTIEEE
;
A
#
# COMPACT_ATOMS: atom_id res chain seq x y z
N MET A 1 -18.62 8.74 19.19
CA MET A 1 -17.36 8.30 18.60
C MET A 1 -17.53 6.84 18.23
N GLU A 2 -17.40 6.52 16.96
CA GLU A 2 -17.59 5.16 16.45
C GLU A 2 -16.21 4.62 16.02
N PRO A 3 -15.90 3.35 16.32
CA PRO A 3 -14.69 2.74 15.82
C PRO A 3 -14.78 2.68 14.29
N LEU A 4 -13.69 3.04 13.60
CA LEU A 4 -13.55 2.82 12.16
C LEU A 4 -13.43 1.30 11.91
N VAL A 5 -14.55 0.66 11.62
CA VAL A 5 -14.54 -0.66 10.97
C VAL A 5 -14.56 -0.38 9.48
N PRO A 6 -13.65 -0.94 8.68
CA PRO A 6 -13.77 -0.88 7.23
C PRO A 6 -15.13 -1.48 6.86
N VAL A 7 -16.00 -0.67 6.28
CA VAL A 7 -17.27 -1.17 5.73
C VAL A 7 -16.88 -1.95 4.49
N LEU A 8 -16.78 -3.26 4.61
CA LEU A 8 -16.70 -4.16 3.47
C LEU A 8 -18.02 -4.02 2.71
N ASP A 9 -17.95 -3.68 1.43
CA ASP A 9 -19.12 -3.67 0.55
C ASP A 9 -19.71 -5.10 0.54
N PRO A 10 -20.97 -5.31 0.96
CA PRO A 10 -21.58 -6.65 0.97
C PRO A 10 -21.72 -7.27 -0.43
N ASP A 11 -21.59 -6.48 -1.48
CA ASP A 11 -21.61 -6.93 -2.88
C ASP A 11 -20.18 -7.21 -3.44
N GLU A 12 -19.13 -7.11 -2.61
CA GLU A 12 -17.77 -7.36 -3.01
C GLU A 12 -17.56 -8.84 -3.38
N VAL A 13 -17.03 -9.09 -4.56
CA VAL A 13 -16.76 -10.44 -5.05
C VAL A 13 -15.72 -11.09 -4.14
N LYS A 14 -16.11 -12.18 -3.47
CA LYS A 14 -15.26 -12.86 -2.49
C LYS A 14 -14.12 -13.58 -3.20
N LEU A 15 -12.90 -13.30 -2.75
CA LEU A 15 -11.72 -14.07 -3.12
C LEU A 15 -11.92 -15.55 -2.77
N PRO A 16 -11.68 -16.50 -3.69
CA PRO A 16 -11.63 -17.91 -3.35
C PRO A 16 -10.64 -18.16 -2.20
N PRO A 17 -11.00 -18.98 -1.20
CA PRO A 17 -10.15 -19.25 -0.05
C PRO A 17 -8.79 -19.79 -0.49
N GLU A 18 -7.78 -19.63 0.38
CA GLU A 18 -6.48 -20.28 0.19
C GLU A 18 -6.65 -21.80 0.37
N GLU A 19 -6.08 -22.55 -0.56
CA GLU A 19 -6.10 -24.02 -0.57
C GLU A 19 -4.70 -24.57 -0.31
N GLU A 20 -4.63 -25.84 0.14
CA GLU A 20 -3.35 -26.52 0.35
C GLU A 20 -2.51 -26.63 -0.94
N ALA A 21 -3.18 -26.64 -2.09
CA ALA A 21 -2.57 -26.68 -3.40
C ALA A 21 -2.01 -25.33 -3.89
N ASP A 22 -2.30 -24.22 -3.21
CA ASP A 22 -1.79 -22.90 -3.59
C ASP A 22 -0.27 -22.81 -3.39
N TRP A 23 0.40 -22.25 -4.38
CA TRP A 23 1.83 -21.94 -4.26
C TRP A 23 2.01 -20.68 -3.41
N SER A 24 2.65 -20.86 -2.26
CA SER A 24 2.81 -19.76 -1.32
C SER A 24 4.18 -19.76 -0.63
N TYR A 25 4.61 -18.57 -0.19
CA TYR A 25 5.82 -18.40 0.61
C TYR A 25 5.64 -17.28 1.63
N GLY A 26 6.51 -17.23 2.64
CA GLY A 26 6.54 -16.21 3.68
C GLY A 26 6.03 -16.72 5.02
N ALA A 27 5.38 -15.85 5.79
CA ALA A 27 4.97 -16.12 7.15
C ALA A 27 3.95 -17.26 7.26
N SER A 28 4.12 -18.14 8.24
CA SER A 28 3.16 -19.23 8.53
C SER A 28 1.91 -18.74 9.27
N SER A 29 2.01 -17.61 9.97
CA SER A 29 0.89 -16.94 10.64
C SER A 29 0.92 -15.46 10.26
N PRO A 30 0.56 -15.12 9.02
CA PRO A 30 0.68 -13.76 8.52
C PRO A 30 -0.37 -12.84 9.13
N VAL A 31 -0.02 -11.56 9.27
CA VAL A 31 -0.99 -10.47 9.47
C VAL A 31 -1.61 -10.09 8.13
N VAL A 32 -0.80 -10.19 7.06
CA VAL A 32 -1.23 -9.86 5.70
C VAL A 32 -0.95 -11.03 4.76
N THR A 33 -2.00 -11.59 4.17
CA THR A 33 -1.91 -12.51 3.03
C THR A 33 -2.15 -11.76 1.74
N ILE A 34 -1.18 -11.82 0.83
CA ILE A 34 -1.25 -11.21 -0.49
C ILE A 34 -1.50 -12.31 -1.52
N VAL A 35 -2.68 -12.33 -2.13
CA VAL A 35 -2.98 -13.24 -3.24
C VAL A 35 -2.83 -12.50 -4.56
N SER A 36 -2.01 -13.03 -5.47
CA SER A 36 -1.79 -12.45 -6.79
C SER A 36 -2.23 -13.41 -7.91
N TYR A 37 -3.09 -12.91 -8.81
CA TYR A 37 -3.38 -13.59 -10.06
C TYR A 37 -2.49 -13.02 -11.16
N CYS A 38 -1.64 -13.87 -11.71
CA CYS A 38 -0.60 -13.44 -12.63
C CYS A 38 -0.47 -14.35 -13.87
N ASN A 39 0.05 -13.73 -14.94
CA ASN A 39 0.34 -14.38 -16.22
C ASN A 39 1.84 -14.22 -16.52
N TYR A 40 2.54 -15.31 -16.73
CA TYR A 40 3.99 -15.33 -16.97
C TYR A 40 4.43 -14.52 -18.20
N GLN A 41 3.57 -14.35 -19.20
CA GLN A 41 3.92 -13.59 -20.40
C GLN A 41 3.80 -12.06 -20.21
N ARG A 42 3.25 -11.61 -19.06
CA ARG A 42 3.10 -10.17 -18.77
C ARG A 42 4.29 -9.58 -18.01
N SER A 43 4.89 -8.51 -18.56
CA SER A 43 5.98 -7.80 -17.90
C SER A 43 5.58 -7.16 -16.57
N ALA A 44 4.30 -6.73 -16.44
CA ALA A 44 3.78 -6.22 -15.17
C ALA A 44 3.75 -7.29 -14.07
N CYS A 45 3.49 -8.57 -14.41
CA CYS A 45 3.56 -9.68 -13.45
C CYS A 45 5.00 -9.99 -13.04
N ARG A 46 5.96 -9.89 -13.96
CA ARG A 46 7.40 -9.99 -13.62
C ARG A 46 7.81 -8.90 -12.63
N ALA A 47 7.44 -7.65 -12.88
CA ALA A 47 7.74 -6.54 -11.98
C ALA A 47 7.10 -6.76 -10.59
N LEU A 48 5.83 -7.21 -10.56
CA LEU A 48 5.15 -7.54 -9.31
C LEU A 48 5.86 -8.64 -8.53
N THR A 49 6.28 -9.73 -9.16
CA THR A 49 6.97 -10.84 -8.47
C THR A 49 8.24 -10.35 -7.78
N THR A 50 9.01 -9.48 -8.42
CA THR A 50 10.18 -8.85 -7.79
C THR A 50 9.78 -8.02 -6.57
N SER A 51 8.77 -7.16 -6.71
CA SER A 51 8.31 -6.32 -5.59
C SER A 51 7.73 -7.14 -4.43
N LEU A 52 7.03 -8.25 -4.71
CA LEU A 52 6.51 -9.15 -3.67
C LEU A 52 7.62 -9.88 -2.91
N ALA A 53 8.68 -10.30 -3.61
CA ALA A 53 9.85 -10.92 -2.97
C ALA A 53 10.57 -9.94 -2.04
N GLU A 54 10.80 -8.71 -2.48
CA GLU A 54 11.38 -7.63 -1.66
C GLU A 54 10.48 -7.30 -0.45
N LEU A 55 9.18 -7.24 -0.67
CA LEU A 55 8.20 -6.97 0.38
C LEU A 55 8.21 -8.06 1.46
N GLN A 56 8.22 -9.33 1.06
CA GLN A 56 8.29 -10.46 1.99
C GLN A 56 9.60 -10.46 2.80
N GLN A 57 10.73 -10.08 2.19
CA GLN A 57 11.99 -9.92 2.91
C GLN A 57 11.93 -8.78 3.93
N ARG A 58 11.22 -7.69 3.63
CA ARG A 58 11.01 -6.56 4.54
C ARG A 58 10.09 -6.92 5.72
N TYR A 59 9.10 -7.81 5.49
CA TYR A 59 8.10 -8.25 6.49
C TYR A 59 8.07 -9.77 6.66
N PRO A 60 9.18 -10.42 7.06
CA PRO A 60 9.34 -11.88 7.00
C PRO A 60 8.38 -12.65 7.91
N GLN A 61 7.89 -12.03 8.98
CA GLN A 61 6.93 -12.63 9.92
C GLN A 61 5.51 -12.13 9.74
N GLY A 62 5.31 -11.08 8.97
CA GLY A 62 4.00 -10.41 8.80
C GLY A 62 3.31 -10.73 7.48
N VAL A 63 4.06 -11.06 6.42
CA VAL A 63 3.54 -11.21 5.07
C VAL A 63 3.68 -12.64 4.57
N ARG A 64 2.58 -13.17 4.02
CA ARG A 64 2.52 -14.38 3.19
C ARG A 64 2.08 -14.00 1.78
N VAL A 65 2.72 -14.56 0.77
CA VAL A 65 2.38 -14.37 -0.63
C VAL A 65 1.85 -15.67 -1.21
N VAL A 66 0.72 -15.59 -1.90
CA VAL A 66 0.07 -16.67 -2.63
C VAL A 66 0.07 -16.33 -4.12
N LEU A 67 0.64 -17.20 -4.94
CA LEU A 67 0.67 -17.05 -6.40
C LEU A 67 -0.34 -17.95 -7.05
N ARG A 68 -1.26 -17.38 -7.83
CA ARG A 68 -2.25 -18.08 -8.64
C ARG A 68 -2.03 -17.75 -10.11
N GLN A 69 -1.77 -18.77 -10.89
CA GLN A 69 -1.56 -18.62 -12.33
C GLN A 69 -2.89 -18.29 -13.01
N TYR A 70 -2.88 -17.22 -13.82
CA TYR A 70 -4.05 -16.80 -14.60
C TYR A 70 -3.70 -16.61 -16.07
N PRO A 71 -3.52 -17.71 -16.84
CA PRO A 71 -3.23 -17.62 -18.26
C PRO A 71 -4.39 -17.05 -19.04
N GLN A 72 -4.08 -16.28 -20.07
CA GLN A 72 -5.03 -15.61 -20.96
C GLN A 72 -4.66 -15.93 -22.43
N PRO A 73 -4.84 -17.16 -22.90
CA PRO A 73 -4.33 -17.64 -24.19
C PRO A 73 -4.89 -16.90 -25.40
N GLN A 74 -6.03 -16.24 -25.26
CA GLN A 74 -6.64 -15.41 -26.34
C GLN A 74 -5.82 -14.14 -26.64
N VAL A 75 -5.01 -13.68 -25.68
CA VAL A 75 -4.19 -12.46 -25.77
C VAL A 75 -2.70 -12.79 -25.73
N TYR A 76 -2.33 -13.81 -24.98
CA TYR A 76 -0.96 -14.23 -24.67
C TYR A 76 -0.79 -15.71 -25.04
N ASP A 77 -0.36 -15.95 -26.27
CA ASP A 77 -0.31 -17.26 -26.93
C ASP A 77 0.46 -18.37 -26.20
N LYS A 78 1.41 -17.99 -25.33
CA LYS A 78 2.23 -18.92 -24.52
C LYS A 78 1.84 -18.96 -23.05
N SER A 79 0.86 -18.17 -22.63
CA SER A 79 0.48 -18.05 -21.23
C SER A 79 0.04 -19.37 -20.60
N LEU A 80 -0.70 -20.18 -21.35
CA LEU A 80 -1.16 -21.49 -20.90
C LEU A 80 -0.01 -22.50 -20.82
N ILE A 81 0.89 -22.50 -21.81
CA ILE A 81 2.08 -23.39 -21.83
C ILE A 81 2.97 -23.03 -20.63
N ALA A 82 3.18 -21.75 -20.35
CA ALA A 82 3.99 -21.30 -19.21
C ALA A 82 3.35 -21.69 -17.86
N ALA A 83 2.03 -21.62 -17.74
CA ALA A 83 1.32 -22.08 -16.54
C ALA A 83 1.48 -23.60 -16.36
N TYR A 84 1.33 -24.37 -17.43
CA TYR A 84 1.56 -25.83 -17.39
C TYR A 84 3.01 -26.16 -17.03
N ALA A 85 4.00 -25.43 -17.53
CA ALA A 85 5.40 -25.64 -17.19
C ALA A 85 5.67 -25.39 -15.69
N ALA A 86 5.07 -24.35 -15.11
CA ALA A 86 5.22 -24.07 -13.68
C ALA A 86 4.57 -25.15 -12.81
N GLU A 87 3.34 -25.55 -13.11
CA GLU A 87 2.64 -26.61 -12.39
C GLU A 87 3.33 -27.98 -12.58
N ALA A 88 3.84 -28.27 -13.78
CA ALA A 88 4.58 -29.50 -14.08
C ALA A 88 5.89 -29.62 -13.27
N ALA A 89 6.63 -28.51 -13.16
CA ALA A 89 7.81 -28.47 -12.30
C ALA A 89 7.41 -28.62 -10.82
N GLY A 90 6.25 -28.09 -10.43
CA GLY A 90 5.73 -28.21 -9.08
C GLY A 90 5.41 -29.64 -8.64
N VAL A 91 5.11 -30.56 -9.59
CA VAL A 91 4.93 -31.98 -9.30
C VAL A 91 6.21 -32.59 -8.69
N GLU A 92 7.39 -32.10 -9.13
CA GLU A 92 8.70 -32.51 -8.62
C GLU A 92 9.25 -31.58 -7.51
N ASN A 93 8.44 -30.67 -6.99
CA ASN A 93 8.78 -29.61 -6.01
C ASN A 93 9.71 -28.49 -6.56
N ASP A 94 9.79 -28.33 -7.87
CA ASP A 94 10.63 -27.32 -8.54
C ASP A 94 9.79 -26.13 -9.05
N PHE A 95 8.62 -25.86 -8.45
CA PHE A 95 7.74 -24.75 -8.88
C PHE A 95 8.45 -23.40 -8.83
N TRP A 96 9.18 -23.13 -7.74
CA TRP A 96 9.82 -21.84 -7.54
C TRP A 96 11.00 -21.63 -8.51
N GLU A 97 11.73 -22.67 -8.83
CA GLU A 97 12.80 -22.68 -9.82
C GLU A 97 12.25 -22.39 -11.22
N MET A 98 11.11 -22.99 -11.58
CA MET A 98 10.44 -22.70 -12.85
C MET A 98 9.83 -21.30 -12.87
N ASN A 99 9.23 -20.85 -11.79
CA ASN A 99 8.72 -19.48 -11.64
C ASN A 99 9.85 -18.44 -11.84
N ASP A 100 11.01 -18.69 -11.24
CA ASP A 100 12.19 -17.84 -11.42
C ASP A 100 12.72 -17.89 -12.86
N LEU A 101 12.86 -19.07 -13.47
CA LEU A 101 13.25 -19.22 -14.86
C LEU A 101 12.35 -18.42 -15.80
N LEU A 102 11.03 -18.57 -15.65
CA LEU A 102 10.03 -17.93 -16.53
C LEU A 102 10.06 -16.41 -16.43
N TYR A 103 10.17 -15.85 -15.23
CA TYR A 103 10.18 -14.41 -15.04
C TYR A 103 11.55 -13.77 -15.26
N SER A 104 12.65 -14.36 -14.76
CA SER A 104 13.98 -13.77 -14.89
C SER A 104 14.44 -13.71 -16.34
N ARG A 105 14.08 -14.72 -17.13
CA ARG A 105 14.42 -14.84 -18.55
C ARG A 105 13.26 -14.53 -19.49
N GLN A 106 12.22 -13.83 -19.01
CA GLN A 106 11.00 -13.53 -19.76
C GLN A 106 11.27 -12.92 -21.14
N ALA A 107 12.25 -12.03 -21.26
CA ALA A 107 12.58 -11.36 -22.53
C ALA A 107 13.10 -12.33 -23.60
N GLU A 108 13.62 -13.50 -23.23
CA GLU A 108 14.18 -14.47 -24.18
C GLU A 108 13.09 -15.27 -24.89
N TRP A 109 11.97 -15.55 -24.21
CA TRP A 109 10.96 -16.46 -24.72
C TRP A 109 9.65 -15.80 -25.14
N THR A 110 9.34 -14.60 -24.64
CA THR A 110 8.03 -13.97 -24.93
C THR A 110 7.80 -13.67 -26.42
N SER A 111 8.86 -13.47 -27.21
CA SER A 111 8.79 -13.23 -28.65
C SER A 111 8.89 -14.49 -29.52
N LEU A 112 9.15 -15.66 -28.92
CA LEU A 112 9.25 -16.93 -29.64
C LEU A 112 7.87 -17.40 -30.14
N ALA A 113 7.84 -18.24 -31.19
CA ALA A 113 6.66 -19.04 -31.50
C ALA A 113 6.42 -20.11 -30.41
N ALA A 114 5.20 -20.63 -30.26
CA ALA A 114 4.86 -21.56 -29.20
C ALA A 114 5.75 -22.82 -29.19
N ASP A 115 6.00 -23.43 -30.36
CA ASP A 115 6.87 -24.61 -30.46
C ASP A 115 8.33 -24.29 -30.07
N ALA A 116 8.83 -23.11 -30.48
CA ALA A 116 10.17 -22.67 -30.11
C ALA A 116 10.27 -22.35 -28.60
N PHE A 117 9.19 -21.90 -27.98
CA PHE A 117 9.15 -21.70 -26.52
C PHE A 117 9.22 -23.02 -25.78
N VAL A 118 8.52 -24.08 -26.21
CA VAL A 118 8.64 -25.41 -25.60
C VAL A 118 10.07 -25.93 -25.74
N ALA A 119 10.69 -25.79 -26.91
CA ALA A 119 12.09 -26.20 -27.09
C ALA A 119 13.04 -25.40 -26.18
N TRP A 120 12.82 -24.09 -26.05
CA TRP A 120 13.57 -23.23 -25.12
C TRP A 120 13.41 -23.67 -23.68
N LEU A 121 12.20 -24.05 -23.22
CA LEU A 121 11.96 -24.56 -21.87
C LEU A 121 12.82 -25.79 -21.59
N MET A 122 12.85 -26.74 -22.52
CA MET A 122 13.64 -27.99 -22.38
C MET A 122 15.14 -27.71 -22.34
N GLU A 123 15.62 -26.71 -23.09
CA GLU A 123 17.03 -26.29 -23.09
C GLU A 123 17.40 -25.52 -21.83
N ALA A 124 16.52 -24.64 -21.33
CA ALA A 124 16.81 -23.74 -20.23
C ALA A 124 16.62 -24.38 -18.85
N SER A 125 15.68 -25.31 -18.68
CA SER A 125 15.29 -25.91 -17.40
C SER A 125 16.46 -26.59 -16.64
N PRO A 126 17.44 -27.26 -17.27
CA PRO A 126 18.58 -27.84 -16.52
C PRO A 126 19.43 -26.81 -15.79
N SER A 127 19.48 -25.56 -16.26
CA SER A 127 20.23 -24.48 -15.59
C SER A 127 19.58 -24.04 -14.27
N TYR A 128 18.35 -24.47 -14.03
CA TYR A 128 17.57 -24.28 -12.78
C TYR A 128 17.35 -25.59 -12.03
N SER A 129 18.12 -26.63 -12.36
CA SER A 129 18.06 -27.97 -11.74
C SER A 129 16.77 -28.76 -12.05
N ILE A 130 15.98 -28.34 -13.03
CA ILE A 130 14.75 -28.99 -13.45
C ILE A 130 15.06 -30.04 -14.53
N ASP A 131 14.61 -31.28 -14.33
CA ASP A 131 14.74 -32.35 -15.33
C ASP A 131 13.82 -32.11 -16.54
N PRO A 132 14.36 -31.87 -17.74
CA PRO A 132 13.54 -31.54 -18.92
C PRO A 132 12.68 -32.73 -19.39
N VAL A 133 13.10 -33.96 -19.14
CA VAL A 133 12.29 -35.15 -19.54
C VAL A 133 11.08 -35.29 -18.64
N GLN A 134 11.27 -35.15 -17.33
CA GLN A 134 10.18 -35.19 -16.37
C GLN A 134 9.24 -33.99 -16.53
N LEU A 135 9.81 -32.80 -16.76
CA LEU A 135 9.03 -31.59 -17.05
C LEU A 135 8.08 -31.80 -18.24
N GLN A 136 8.59 -32.34 -19.36
CA GLN A 136 7.76 -32.57 -20.53
C GLN A 136 6.65 -33.61 -20.26
N LEU A 137 6.95 -34.69 -19.57
CA LEU A 137 5.96 -35.71 -19.20
C LEU A 137 4.86 -35.13 -18.30
N ASN A 138 5.25 -34.31 -17.30
CA ASN A 138 4.30 -33.74 -16.39
C ASN A 138 3.45 -32.64 -17.08
N MET A 139 4.00 -31.84 -18.02
CA MET A 139 3.24 -30.86 -18.79
C MET A 139 2.10 -31.48 -19.64
N GLU A 140 2.24 -32.74 -20.03
CA GLU A 140 1.23 -33.47 -20.81
C GLU A 140 0.23 -34.21 -19.92
N SER A 141 0.40 -34.16 -18.59
CA SER A 141 -0.46 -34.89 -17.63
C SER A 141 -1.82 -34.23 -17.43
N THR A 142 -2.83 -35.06 -17.13
CA THR A 142 -4.16 -34.57 -16.77
C THR A 142 -4.13 -33.81 -15.46
N GLU A 143 -3.32 -34.24 -14.51
CA GLU A 143 -3.16 -33.57 -13.20
C GLU A 143 -2.76 -32.12 -13.33
N VAL A 144 -1.75 -31.80 -14.13
CA VAL A 144 -1.28 -30.43 -14.37
C VAL A 144 -2.35 -29.59 -15.06
N SER A 145 -3.04 -30.15 -16.05
CA SER A 145 -4.10 -29.43 -16.74
C SER A 145 -5.31 -29.15 -15.83
N GLU A 146 -5.69 -30.09 -14.98
CA GLU A 146 -6.76 -29.91 -13.99
C GLU A 146 -6.39 -28.82 -12.97
N ARG A 147 -5.18 -28.82 -12.40
CA ARG A 147 -4.73 -27.79 -11.45
C ARG A 147 -4.82 -26.37 -12.03
N VAL A 148 -4.38 -26.17 -13.27
CA VAL A 148 -4.50 -24.85 -13.93
C VAL A 148 -5.97 -24.49 -14.16
N ASN A 149 -6.81 -25.43 -14.57
CA ASN A 149 -8.24 -25.17 -14.79
C ASN A 149 -8.98 -24.88 -13.48
N ASP A 150 -8.67 -25.59 -12.40
CA ASP A 150 -9.28 -25.35 -11.08
C ASP A 150 -9.06 -23.92 -10.59
N VAL A 151 -7.84 -23.38 -10.77
CA VAL A 151 -7.54 -21.97 -10.47
C VAL A 151 -8.36 -21.00 -11.34
N LEU A 152 -8.49 -21.30 -12.64
CA LEU A 152 -9.29 -20.48 -13.56
C LEU A 152 -10.77 -20.53 -13.22
N ASP A 153 -11.32 -21.69 -12.93
CA ASP A 153 -12.71 -21.89 -12.57
C ASP A 153 -13.04 -21.21 -11.23
N ALA A 154 -12.19 -21.39 -10.23
CA ALA A 154 -12.32 -20.70 -8.94
C ALA A 154 -12.27 -19.17 -9.08
N ALA A 155 -11.46 -18.65 -10.02
CA ALA A 155 -11.34 -17.22 -10.28
C ALA A 155 -12.44 -16.65 -11.20
N ALA A 156 -13.29 -17.47 -11.80
CA ALA A 156 -14.32 -17.01 -12.75
C ALA A 156 -15.25 -15.92 -12.16
N PRO A 157 -15.70 -16.01 -10.89
CA PRO A 157 -16.52 -14.95 -10.26
C PRO A 157 -15.82 -13.60 -10.16
N LEU A 158 -14.47 -13.57 -10.12
CA LEU A 158 -13.68 -12.34 -10.03
C LEU A 158 -13.68 -11.53 -11.33
N SER A 159 -14.15 -12.10 -12.43
CA SER A 159 -14.24 -11.44 -13.75
C SER A 159 -12.94 -10.76 -14.18
N ILE A 160 -11.79 -11.41 -13.98
CA ILE A 160 -10.47 -10.87 -14.26
C ILE A 160 -10.29 -10.65 -15.77
N THR A 161 -10.19 -9.38 -16.18
CA THR A 161 -9.97 -8.99 -17.58
C THR A 161 -8.51 -8.75 -17.92
N ALA A 162 -7.69 -8.40 -16.92
CA ALA A 162 -6.26 -8.16 -17.06
C ALA A 162 -5.51 -8.54 -15.79
N THR A 163 -4.27 -9.01 -15.95
CA THR A 163 -3.35 -9.32 -14.84
C THR A 163 -2.24 -8.27 -14.77
N PRO A 164 -1.59 -8.03 -13.61
CA PRO A 164 -1.86 -8.67 -12.32
C PRO A 164 -3.14 -8.19 -11.65
N VAL A 165 -3.74 -9.07 -10.84
CA VAL A 165 -4.80 -8.70 -9.88
C VAL A 165 -4.31 -9.09 -8.49
N LEU A 166 -4.47 -8.17 -7.53
CA LEU A 166 -3.97 -8.32 -6.16
C LEU A 166 -5.10 -8.24 -5.16
N PHE A 167 -5.00 -9.09 -4.14
CA PHE A 167 -5.82 -9.04 -2.95
C PHE A 167 -4.94 -9.00 -1.71
N PHE A 168 -5.25 -8.09 -0.78
CA PHE A 168 -4.67 -8.01 0.55
C PHE A 168 -5.75 -8.40 1.57
N ASN A 169 -5.58 -9.50 2.29
CA ASN A 169 -6.58 -10.02 3.24
C ASN A 169 -8.01 -10.03 2.67
N ASN A 170 -8.20 -10.59 1.48
CA ASN A 170 -9.47 -10.67 0.74
C ASN A 170 -9.99 -9.34 0.14
N LEU A 171 -9.33 -8.22 0.35
CA LEU A 171 -9.69 -6.96 -0.29
C LEU A 171 -8.93 -6.81 -1.61
N GLN A 172 -9.66 -6.69 -2.73
CA GLN A 172 -9.02 -6.37 -4.00
C GLN A 172 -8.44 -4.96 -3.95
N VAL A 173 -7.16 -4.85 -4.30
CA VAL A 173 -6.48 -3.56 -4.31
C VAL A 173 -6.09 -3.16 -5.73
N LYS A 174 -6.33 -1.90 -6.06
CA LYS A 174 -5.89 -1.27 -7.30
C LYS A 174 -4.77 -0.30 -6.93
N THR A 175 -3.54 -0.79 -6.95
CA THR A 175 -2.36 0.00 -6.65
C THR A 175 -1.29 -0.21 -7.70
N ARG A 176 -0.25 0.63 -7.67
CA ARG A 176 0.95 0.41 -8.46
C ARG A 176 1.75 -0.74 -7.87
N VAL A 177 2.34 -1.53 -8.75
CA VAL A 177 3.09 -2.73 -8.35
C VAL A 177 4.56 -2.38 -8.07
N THR A 178 4.80 -1.40 -7.19
CA THR A 178 6.12 -1.06 -6.66
C THR A 178 6.24 -1.54 -5.23
N THR A 179 7.43 -1.86 -4.77
CA THR A 179 7.68 -2.32 -3.40
C THR A 179 7.18 -1.31 -2.37
N GLU A 180 7.36 -0.01 -2.62
CA GLU A 180 6.90 1.07 -1.73
C GLU A 180 5.38 1.13 -1.65
N SER A 181 4.67 1.10 -2.80
CA SER A 181 3.19 1.13 -2.78
C SER A 181 2.58 -0.09 -2.10
N LEU A 182 3.22 -1.26 -2.26
CA LEU A 182 2.79 -2.48 -1.58
C LEU A 182 3.12 -2.45 -0.09
N ALA A 183 4.26 -1.85 0.29
CA ALA A 183 4.64 -1.67 1.69
C ALA A 183 3.68 -0.73 2.44
N GLU A 184 3.25 0.36 1.82
CA GLU A 184 2.24 1.27 2.39
C GLU A 184 0.92 0.53 2.69
N LEU A 185 0.51 -0.41 1.83
CA LEU A 185 -0.66 -1.26 2.09
C LEU A 185 -0.41 -2.26 3.24
N VAL A 186 0.77 -2.89 3.30
CA VAL A 186 1.11 -3.78 4.43
C VAL A 186 1.07 -2.99 5.75
N GLU A 187 1.70 -1.82 5.81
CA GLU A 187 1.67 -0.95 6.99
C GLU A 187 0.24 -0.53 7.37
N TYR A 188 -0.64 -0.29 6.39
CA TYR A 188 -2.05 -0.03 6.65
C TYR A 188 -2.74 -1.20 7.38
N PHE A 189 -2.49 -2.45 6.95
CA PHE A 189 -3.07 -3.64 7.61
C PHE A 189 -2.42 -3.95 8.97
N LEU A 190 -1.18 -3.49 9.21
CA LEU A 190 -0.50 -3.58 10.51
C LEU A 190 -0.93 -2.46 11.49
N LEU A 191 -1.51 -1.39 10.98
CA LEU A 191 -1.86 -0.20 11.77
C LEU A 191 -2.82 -0.48 12.95
N PRO A 192 -3.82 -1.39 12.86
CA PRO A 192 -4.70 -1.72 13.99
C PRO A 192 -3.97 -2.16 15.25
N GLU A 193 -2.78 -2.74 15.13
CA GLU A 193 -1.95 -3.12 16.29
C GLU A 193 -1.38 -1.91 17.06
N LYS A 194 -1.27 -0.75 16.40
CA LYS A 194 -0.78 0.51 16.94
C LYS A 194 -1.91 1.49 17.28
N ALA A 195 -3.12 1.23 16.80
CA ALA A 195 -4.26 2.12 16.93
C ALA A 195 -4.81 2.15 18.38
N PHE A 196 -5.40 3.28 18.74
CA PHE A 196 -6.01 3.46 20.05
C PHE A 196 -7.46 2.95 20.02
N SER A 197 -7.85 2.19 21.03
CA SER A 197 -9.23 1.67 21.17
C SER A 197 -10.21 2.69 21.78
N GLU A 198 -9.68 3.77 22.34
CA GLU A 198 -10.47 4.81 23.02
C GLU A 198 -9.97 6.19 22.61
N CYS A 199 -10.85 7.18 22.73
CA CYS A 199 -10.49 8.57 22.52
C CYS A 199 -9.55 9.07 23.60
N PRO A 200 -8.62 9.98 23.23
CA PRO A 200 -7.72 10.57 24.21
C PRO A 200 -8.49 11.37 25.25
N PRO A 201 -8.07 11.30 26.52
CA PRO A 201 -8.52 12.28 27.52
C PRO A 201 -8.05 13.69 27.11
N MET A 202 -8.63 14.72 27.73
CA MET A 202 -8.11 16.07 27.56
C MET A 202 -6.72 16.18 28.21
N VAL A 203 -5.68 16.35 27.39
CA VAL A 203 -4.27 16.43 27.80
C VAL A 203 -3.68 17.84 27.63
N ILE A 204 -4.49 18.78 27.12
CA ILE A 204 -4.14 20.19 26.99
C ILE A 204 -5.01 21.07 27.87
N ASP A 205 -4.50 22.27 28.17
CA ASP A 205 -5.29 23.39 28.70
C ASP A 205 -5.51 24.40 27.54
N PRO A 206 -6.75 24.61 27.05
CA PRO A 206 -7.00 25.54 25.96
C PRO A 206 -6.59 26.99 26.23
N GLN A 207 -6.28 27.36 27.47
CA GLN A 207 -5.82 28.70 27.83
C GLN A 207 -4.30 28.87 27.70
N LYS A 208 -3.56 27.79 27.48
CA LYS A 208 -2.11 27.79 27.30
C LYS A 208 -1.73 27.88 25.83
N THR A 209 -0.47 28.21 25.58
CA THR A 209 0.15 28.24 24.26
C THR A 209 0.83 26.92 23.97
N TYR A 210 0.69 26.41 22.77
CA TYR A 210 1.32 25.16 22.33
C TYR A 210 2.06 25.41 21.01
N ARG A 211 3.28 24.85 20.93
CA ARG A 211 4.07 24.78 19.71
C ARG A 211 4.34 23.34 19.34
N ALA A 212 4.25 23.03 18.06
CA ALA A 212 4.63 21.74 17.50
C ALA A 212 5.86 21.91 16.61
N SER A 213 6.95 21.22 16.98
CA SER A 213 8.19 21.19 16.21
C SER A 213 8.25 19.88 15.41
N PHE A 214 8.23 19.98 14.07
CA PHE A 214 8.38 18.86 13.15
C PHE A 214 9.85 18.76 12.75
N GLU A 215 10.51 17.67 13.10
CA GLU A 215 11.82 17.29 12.57
C GLU A 215 11.62 16.45 11.31
N THR A 216 12.12 16.92 10.17
CA THR A 216 12.02 16.23 8.90
C THR A 216 13.40 15.95 8.31
N GLU A 217 13.48 15.06 7.30
CA GLU A 217 14.73 14.83 6.54
C GLU A 217 15.24 16.10 5.82
N LYS A 218 14.38 17.12 5.67
CA LYS A 218 14.71 18.38 4.97
C LYS A 218 14.96 19.53 5.93
N GLY A 219 14.78 19.33 7.24
CA GLY A 219 14.94 20.38 8.26
C GLY A 219 13.75 20.47 9.19
N GLY A 220 13.77 21.47 10.08
CA GLY A 220 12.74 21.71 11.08
C GLY A 220 11.65 22.66 10.60
N ILE A 221 10.41 22.41 11.03
CA ILE A 221 9.27 23.32 10.84
C ILE A 221 8.60 23.49 12.20
N VAL A 222 8.31 24.71 12.60
CA VAL A 222 7.64 25.01 13.88
C VAL A 222 6.27 25.61 13.62
N PHE A 223 5.27 25.09 14.30
CA PHE A 223 3.89 25.55 14.25
C PHE A 223 3.46 26.12 15.59
N GLU A 224 2.72 27.21 15.56
CA GLU A 224 1.87 27.67 16.66
C GLU A 224 0.51 26.95 16.51
N LEU A 225 0.00 26.36 17.60
CA LEU A 225 -1.29 25.68 17.63
C LEU A 225 -2.39 26.58 18.18
N PHE A 226 -3.65 26.29 17.81
CA PHE A 226 -4.82 27.10 18.16
C PHE A 226 -5.80 26.37 19.10
N PRO A 227 -5.41 26.05 20.36
CA PRO A 227 -6.21 25.24 21.26
C PRO A 227 -7.53 25.88 21.67
N GLN A 228 -7.69 27.21 21.57
CA GLN A 228 -8.95 27.90 21.86
C GLN A 228 -9.97 27.76 20.73
N ALA A 229 -9.48 27.75 19.47
CA ALA A 229 -10.33 27.66 18.29
C ALA A 229 -10.77 26.23 17.95
N ALA A 230 -9.90 25.26 18.26
CA ALA A 230 -10.14 23.84 17.96
C ALA A 230 -9.64 22.93 19.11
N PRO A 231 -10.27 22.98 20.31
CA PRO A 231 -9.76 22.32 21.51
C PRO A 231 -9.69 20.80 21.39
N VAL A 232 -10.66 20.15 20.76
CA VAL A 232 -10.67 18.68 20.60
C VAL A 232 -9.62 18.25 19.57
N ALA A 233 -9.53 18.98 18.46
CA ALA A 233 -8.59 18.68 17.40
C ALA A 233 -7.14 18.90 17.84
N VAL A 234 -6.83 20.01 18.50
CA VAL A 234 -5.51 20.27 19.05
C VAL A 234 -5.18 19.28 20.17
N ASN A 235 -6.15 18.92 21.01
CA ASN A 235 -5.96 17.87 22.03
C ASN A 235 -5.57 16.53 21.41
N SER A 236 -6.30 16.11 20.38
CA SER A 236 -6.00 14.86 19.65
C SER A 236 -4.60 14.91 19.02
N PHE A 237 -4.26 16.01 18.35
CA PHE A 237 -2.96 16.17 17.73
C PHE A 237 -1.81 16.14 18.77
N VAL A 238 -1.95 16.88 19.86
CA VAL A 238 -0.95 16.91 20.96
C VAL A 238 -0.81 15.55 21.63
N PHE A 239 -1.93 14.87 21.90
CA PHE A 239 -1.92 13.52 22.45
C PHE A 239 -1.15 12.57 21.53
N LEU A 240 -1.50 12.51 20.25
CA LEU A 240 -0.88 11.64 19.26
C LEU A 240 0.63 11.94 19.11
N ALA A 241 1.02 13.21 19.07
CA ALA A 241 2.42 13.60 19.01
C ALA A 241 3.19 13.13 20.26
N ARG A 242 2.63 13.30 21.47
CA ARG A 242 3.23 12.81 22.73
C ARG A 242 3.32 11.28 22.81
N GLN A 243 2.46 10.56 22.11
CA GLN A 243 2.51 9.09 22.00
C GLN A 243 3.44 8.59 20.89
N GLY A 244 4.10 9.49 20.13
CA GLY A 244 4.97 9.12 19.02
C GLY A 244 4.23 8.64 17.76
N TRP A 245 2.93 8.91 17.65
CA TRP A 245 2.11 8.51 16.50
C TRP A 245 2.65 9.02 15.17
N TYR A 246 3.22 10.22 15.17
CA TYR A 246 3.77 10.88 14.00
C TYR A 246 5.25 10.58 13.76
N ASP A 247 5.92 9.90 14.68
CA ASP A 247 7.35 9.62 14.58
C ASP A 247 7.60 8.60 13.48
N ASP A 248 8.62 8.88 12.66
CA ASP A 248 9.02 8.06 11.52
C ASP A 248 7.94 7.86 10.45
N THR A 249 6.96 8.76 10.36
CA THR A 249 5.92 8.77 9.33
C THR A 249 6.38 9.48 8.06
N SER A 250 5.51 9.62 7.07
CA SER A 250 5.83 10.23 5.79
C SER A 250 4.86 11.35 5.39
N PHE A 251 5.36 12.28 4.56
CA PHE A 251 4.51 13.17 3.80
C PHE A 251 4.06 12.44 2.53
N PHE A 252 3.01 11.63 2.66
CA PHE A 252 2.59 10.70 1.61
C PHE A 252 1.99 11.36 0.37
N ARG A 253 1.58 12.65 0.48
CA ARG A 253 1.06 13.46 -0.64
C ARG A 253 1.62 14.87 -0.57
N VAL A 254 2.35 15.30 -1.60
CA VAL A 254 2.99 16.62 -1.71
C VAL A 254 2.66 17.18 -3.07
N ILE A 255 1.78 18.18 -3.12
CA ILE A 255 1.36 18.86 -4.36
C ILE A 255 1.82 20.33 -4.27
N PRO A 256 2.92 20.70 -4.94
CA PRO A 256 3.44 22.06 -4.94
C PRO A 256 2.37 23.07 -5.37
N GLY A 257 2.29 24.18 -4.63
CA GLY A 257 1.27 25.22 -4.86
C GLY A 257 -0.12 24.88 -4.34
N PHE A 258 -0.30 23.70 -3.71
CA PHE A 258 -1.54 23.28 -3.07
C PHE A 258 -1.29 22.89 -1.61
N VAL A 259 -1.04 21.61 -1.31
CA VAL A 259 -0.85 21.12 0.07
C VAL A 259 0.24 20.06 0.19
N VAL A 260 0.77 19.93 1.41
CA VAL A 260 1.54 18.79 1.92
C VAL A 260 0.65 18.03 2.89
N GLN A 261 0.52 16.72 2.73
CA GLN A 261 -0.32 15.86 3.58
C GLN A 261 0.51 14.78 4.25
N GLY A 262 0.23 14.54 5.54
CA GLY A 262 0.88 13.55 6.40
C GLY A 262 -0.01 13.10 7.55
N GLY A 263 0.58 12.43 8.55
CA GLY A 263 -0.14 12.04 9.78
C GLY A 263 -0.81 10.67 9.74
N ASP A 264 -0.55 9.91 8.67
CA ASP A 264 -0.88 8.49 8.54
C ASP A 264 0.41 7.67 8.68
N PRO A 265 0.59 6.87 9.74
CA PRO A 265 1.80 6.07 9.93
C PRO A 265 2.02 5.01 8.84
N SER A 266 0.96 4.58 8.15
CA SER A 266 1.09 3.64 7.03
C SER A 266 1.62 4.29 5.75
N GLY A 267 1.49 5.61 5.62
CA GLY A 267 1.83 6.34 4.39
C GLY A 267 0.86 6.12 3.22
N SER A 268 -0.18 5.32 3.42
CA SER A 268 -1.17 4.98 2.38
C SER A 268 -2.20 6.08 2.12
N GLY A 269 -2.37 7.00 3.09
CA GLY A 269 -3.46 7.98 3.12
C GLY A 269 -4.80 7.40 3.60
N LEU A 270 -4.86 6.12 3.96
CA LEU A 270 -6.05 5.42 4.44
C LEU A 270 -6.07 5.24 5.96
N GLY A 271 -4.90 5.33 6.61
CA GLY A 271 -4.74 5.04 8.02
C GLY A 271 -5.24 6.15 8.94
N GLY A 272 -5.54 5.77 10.19
CA GLY A 272 -5.99 6.67 11.24
C GLY A 272 -5.78 6.09 12.63
N PRO A 273 -6.00 6.88 13.69
CA PRO A 273 -5.57 6.55 15.05
C PRO A 273 -6.49 5.55 15.76
N GLY A 274 -7.50 4.98 15.09
CA GLY A 274 -8.49 4.07 15.67
C GLY A 274 -9.72 4.77 16.25
N TYR A 275 -9.76 6.10 16.22
CA TYR A 275 -10.91 6.93 16.59
C TYR A 275 -11.07 8.11 15.64
N VAL A 276 -12.28 8.69 15.63
CA VAL A 276 -12.60 9.88 14.86
C VAL A 276 -13.39 10.87 15.72
N PHE A 277 -13.35 12.13 15.36
CA PHE A 277 -14.08 13.21 16.02
C PHE A 277 -14.58 14.26 15.03
N SER A 278 -15.60 14.99 15.42
CA SER A 278 -16.24 15.99 14.55
C SER A 278 -15.32 17.15 14.19
N ASN A 279 -15.55 17.73 13.04
CA ASN A 279 -14.90 18.94 12.60
C ASN A 279 -15.16 20.11 13.57
N GLU A 280 -14.12 20.88 13.87
CA GLU A 280 -14.17 22.11 14.68
C GLU A 280 -13.80 23.30 13.79
N VAL A 281 -14.79 23.88 13.14
CA VAL A 281 -14.57 25.01 12.22
C VAL A 281 -14.79 26.32 12.96
N ASP A 282 -13.71 27.09 13.15
CA ASP A 282 -13.80 28.47 13.65
C ASP A 282 -14.04 29.43 12.48
N PRO A 283 -15.11 30.24 12.49
CA PRO A 283 -15.45 31.17 11.41
C PRO A 283 -14.42 32.30 11.23
N GLU A 284 -13.53 32.55 12.20
CA GLU A 284 -12.50 33.57 12.10
C GLU A 284 -11.19 33.05 11.46
N LEU A 285 -10.99 31.70 11.49
CA LEU A 285 -9.84 31.08 10.85
C LEU A 285 -10.10 30.85 9.36
N ARG A 286 -9.15 31.20 8.52
CA ARG A 286 -9.24 31.14 7.07
C ARG A 286 -7.97 30.56 6.46
N PHE A 287 -8.11 29.86 5.34
CA PHE A 287 -6.99 29.45 4.51
C PHE A 287 -6.50 30.63 3.62
N ASN A 288 -6.22 31.77 4.23
CA ASN A 288 -5.87 33.01 3.56
C ASN A 288 -4.36 33.22 3.31
N ALA A 289 -3.55 32.25 3.74
CA ALA A 289 -2.09 32.26 3.61
C ALA A 289 -1.50 30.87 3.46
N ALA A 290 -0.23 30.81 3.05
CA ALA A 290 0.57 29.58 3.15
C ALA A 290 0.85 29.22 4.61
N GLY A 291 1.10 27.92 4.88
CA GLY A 291 1.53 27.43 6.19
C GLY A 291 0.39 27.22 7.18
N GLN A 292 -0.87 27.21 6.76
CA GLN A 292 -1.97 26.77 7.63
C GLN A 292 -1.88 25.27 7.82
N LEU A 293 -1.89 24.82 9.09
CA LEU A 293 -1.95 23.42 9.49
C LEU A 293 -3.40 23.06 9.82
N ALA A 294 -3.96 22.11 9.09
CA ALA A 294 -5.34 21.68 9.29
C ALA A 294 -5.45 20.15 9.26
N LEU A 295 -6.50 19.62 9.90
CA LEU A 295 -6.80 18.18 9.82
C LEU A 295 -7.58 17.88 8.53
N THR A 296 -7.31 16.71 7.94
CA THR A 296 -8.09 16.20 6.81
C THR A 296 -9.16 15.23 7.30
N HIS A 297 -10.24 15.10 6.53
CA HIS A 297 -11.31 14.15 6.85
C HIS A 297 -10.86 12.71 6.63
N THR A 298 -11.21 11.84 7.55
CA THR A 298 -10.98 10.39 7.48
C THR A 298 -12.24 9.66 6.96
N SER A 299 -13.43 10.14 7.38
CA SER A 299 -14.73 9.58 6.95
C SER A 299 -15.80 10.67 7.06
N GLY A 300 -16.42 11.05 5.96
CA GLY A 300 -17.34 12.19 5.93
C GLY A 300 -16.68 13.45 6.47
N ASP A 301 -17.34 14.17 7.40
CA ASP A 301 -16.78 15.38 8.04
C ASP A 301 -16.07 15.08 9.37
N MET A 302 -15.48 13.87 9.52
CA MET A 302 -14.82 13.43 10.74
C MET A 302 -13.31 13.47 10.59
N ASN A 303 -12.62 14.01 11.58
CA ASN A 303 -11.16 14.06 11.66
C ASN A 303 -10.58 12.82 12.37
N GLY A 304 -9.35 12.45 11.99
CA GLY A 304 -8.52 11.45 12.65
C GLY A 304 -7.15 12.05 13.01
N SER A 305 -6.08 11.38 12.53
CA SER A 305 -4.69 11.84 12.75
C SER A 305 -4.11 12.58 11.55
N GLN A 306 -4.70 12.45 10.36
CA GLN A 306 -4.13 13.01 9.15
C GLN A 306 -4.28 14.54 9.12
N PHE A 307 -3.22 15.21 8.68
CA PHE A 307 -3.16 16.65 8.54
C PHE A 307 -2.67 17.07 7.16
N PHE A 308 -2.94 18.32 6.82
CA PHE A 308 -2.29 18.97 5.69
C PHE A 308 -1.77 20.35 6.04
N ILE A 309 -0.76 20.80 5.27
CA ILE A 309 -0.14 22.12 5.39
C ILE A 309 -0.29 22.80 4.04
N THR A 310 -0.80 24.03 4.02
CA THR A 310 -1.01 24.77 2.76
C THR A 310 0.28 25.40 2.22
N TYR A 311 0.48 25.32 0.90
CA TYR A 311 1.55 26.05 0.19
C TYR A 311 1.19 27.49 -0.15
N THR A 312 -0.10 27.80 -0.21
CA THR A 312 -0.64 29.11 -0.62
C THR A 312 -1.97 29.36 0.08
N ALA A 313 -2.58 30.50 -0.14
CA ALA A 313 -3.97 30.74 0.22
C ALA A 313 -4.91 29.84 -0.59
N LEU A 314 -5.86 29.19 0.10
CA LEU A 314 -6.85 28.25 -0.47
C LEU A 314 -8.25 28.57 0.08
N PRO A 315 -8.81 29.75 -0.27
CA PRO A 315 -10.08 30.21 0.30
C PRO A 315 -11.27 29.29 -0.01
N GLU A 316 -11.14 28.42 -1.02
CA GLU A 316 -12.11 27.37 -1.34
C GLU A 316 -12.23 26.30 -0.25
N LEU A 317 -11.25 26.19 0.66
CA LEU A 317 -11.28 25.26 1.80
C LEU A 317 -11.88 25.89 3.07
N ASP A 318 -12.16 27.19 3.05
CA ASP A 318 -12.72 27.89 4.20
C ASP A 318 -14.03 27.26 4.67
N GLY A 319 -14.14 27.03 5.98
CA GLY A 319 -15.34 26.45 6.58
C GLY A 319 -15.50 24.93 6.38
N GLN A 320 -14.58 24.27 5.69
CA GLN A 320 -14.66 22.83 5.43
C GLN A 320 -13.76 22.00 6.35
N PHE A 321 -12.60 22.52 6.75
CA PHE A 321 -11.58 21.79 7.52
C PHE A 321 -11.24 22.49 8.83
N THR A 322 -10.87 21.71 9.84
CA THR A 322 -10.40 22.21 11.13
C THR A 322 -8.97 22.73 11.02
N ILE A 323 -8.77 24.04 11.09
CA ILE A 323 -7.43 24.66 11.19
C ILE A 323 -6.98 24.56 12.65
N ILE A 324 -5.87 23.85 12.88
CA ILE A 324 -5.32 23.61 14.23
C ILE A 324 -4.08 24.45 14.53
N GLY A 325 -3.51 25.13 13.54
CA GLY A 325 -2.30 25.92 13.73
C GLY A 325 -1.78 26.57 12.46
N ARG A 326 -0.61 27.21 12.58
CA ARG A 326 0.11 27.80 11.45
C ARG A 326 1.62 27.70 11.62
N VAL A 327 2.35 27.68 10.53
CA VAL A 327 3.81 27.76 10.51
C VAL A 327 4.28 29.09 11.07
N ILE A 328 5.23 29.06 12.01
CA ILE A 328 5.93 30.25 12.53
C ILE A 328 7.41 30.25 12.17
N GLU A 329 8.02 29.05 11.94
CA GLU A 329 9.41 28.88 11.51
C GLU A 329 9.53 27.74 10.49
N GLY A 330 10.54 27.80 9.63
CA GLY A 330 10.87 26.71 8.72
C GLY A 330 9.97 26.59 7.48
N SER A 331 9.26 27.66 7.07
CA SER A 331 8.39 27.64 5.88
C SER A 331 9.13 27.28 4.57
N ASN A 332 10.44 27.53 4.49
CA ASN A 332 11.28 27.14 3.36
C ASN A 332 11.46 25.61 3.25
N VAL A 333 11.35 24.88 4.37
CA VAL A 333 11.45 23.41 4.39
C VAL A 333 10.29 22.79 3.62
N LEU A 334 9.08 23.34 3.72
CA LEU A 334 7.93 22.88 2.94
C LEU A 334 8.23 22.86 1.43
N ASN A 335 8.88 23.91 0.92
CA ASN A 335 9.23 24.01 -0.50
C ASN A 335 10.34 23.03 -0.94
N SER A 336 11.04 22.41 -0.01
CA SER A 336 12.09 21.43 -0.27
C SER A 336 11.60 19.98 -0.25
N LEU A 337 10.35 19.76 0.18
CA LEU A 337 9.72 18.43 0.16
C LEU A 337 9.51 17.97 -1.27
N ARG A 338 9.80 16.69 -1.50
CA ARG A 338 9.71 16.06 -2.82
C ARG A 338 8.24 15.99 -3.27
N PRO A 339 7.93 16.55 -4.46
CA PRO A 339 6.60 16.36 -5.05
C PRO A 339 6.25 14.87 -5.15
N ARG A 340 5.04 14.53 -4.71
CA ARG A 340 4.51 13.17 -4.71
C ARG A 340 2.99 13.22 -4.73
N ASN A 341 2.39 12.69 -5.77
CA ASN A 341 0.95 12.55 -5.88
C ASN A 341 0.54 11.09 -6.13
N PRO A 342 0.09 10.36 -5.10
CA PRO A 342 -0.32 8.96 -5.24
C PRO A 342 -1.42 8.73 -6.28
N GLU A 343 -2.21 9.75 -6.60
CA GLU A 343 -3.32 9.65 -7.55
C GLU A 343 -2.88 9.77 -9.02
N SER A 344 -1.82 10.54 -9.31
CA SER A 344 -1.47 10.91 -10.70
C SER A 344 -0.07 10.52 -11.14
N ASP A 345 0.91 10.36 -10.21
CA ASP A 345 2.29 10.10 -10.58
C ASP A 345 2.42 8.70 -11.21
N GLU A 346 3.05 8.57 -12.37
CA GLU A 346 3.30 7.27 -13.02
C GLU A 346 4.25 6.40 -12.19
N ILE A 347 5.27 7.02 -11.59
CA ILE A 347 6.24 6.38 -10.68
C ILE A 347 6.11 7.06 -9.32
N LEU A 348 5.71 6.30 -8.32
CA LEU A 348 5.60 6.80 -6.96
C LEU A 348 6.97 6.70 -6.27
N LEU A 349 7.66 7.83 -6.16
CA LEU A 349 8.94 7.90 -5.45
C LEU A 349 8.73 7.78 -3.93
N PRO A 350 9.75 7.32 -3.17
CA PRO A 350 9.72 7.34 -1.72
C PRO A 350 9.37 8.74 -1.20
N ALA A 351 8.46 8.80 -0.23
CA ALA A 351 8.06 10.04 0.42
C ALA A 351 9.18 10.57 1.33
N ASP A 352 9.28 11.89 1.49
CA ASP A 352 10.13 12.48 2.52
C ASP A 352 9.55 12.20 3.91
N ARG A 353 10.43 11.96 4.90
CA ARG A 353 10.02 11.52 6.23
C ARG A 353 9.81 12.68 7.18
N LEU A 354 8.80 12.53 8.04
CA LEU A 354 8.61 13.22 9.30
C LEU A 354 9.25 12.36 10.39
N ILE A 355 10.42 12.76 10.86
CA ILE A 355 11.24 11.97 11.79
C ILE A 355 10.60 12.00 13.19
N LYS A 356 10.15 13.19 13.63
CA LYS A 356 9.58 13.37 14.95
C LYS A 356 8.70 14.61 15.06
N VAL A 357 7.69 14.53 15.93
CA VAL A 357 6.91 15.71 16.36
C VAL A 357 7.09 15.92 17.86
N THR A 358 7.57 17.09 18.25
CA THR A 358 7.73 17.48 19.67
C THR A 358 6.77 18.62 20.00
N ILE A 359 6.12 18.52 21.17
CA ILE A 359 5.18 19.54 21.66
C ILE A 359 5.82 20.31 22.82
N GLU A 360 5.86 21.62 22.69
CA GLU A 360 6.21 22.57 23.75
C GLU A 360 4.94 23.24 24.26
N GLU A 361 4.84 23.40 25.60
CA GLU A 361 3.69 23.99 26.29
C GLU A 361 4.20 25.18 27.13
N GLU A 362 3.61 26.36 26.95
CA GLU A 362 3.95 27.60 27.68
C GLU A 362 2.74 28.18 28.42
#